data_80c32af48ab6cc5b3c820efb5256e81f
#
_entry.id   80c32af48ab6cc5b3c820efb5256e81f
#
_cell.length_a   1.000
_cell.length_b   1.000
_cell.length_c   1.000
_cell.angle_alpha   90.00
_cell.angle_beta   90.00
_cell.angle_gamma   90.00
#
_symmetry.space_group_name_H-M   'P 1'
#
loop_
_entity.id
_entity.type
_entity.pdbx_description
1 polymer ?
#
loop_
_entity_poly.entity_id
_entity_poly.type
_entity_poly.pdbx_seq_one_letter_code
_entity_poly.pdbx_strand_id
1 'polypeptide(L)'
;NRKTILTEIVKLDWHQIGSIIRHEINRGGQVYFVNDKIKNLHTLGDTIKTYVPEAKIGIAHGQMDGKELENIVINFIEKKLNVLLCTKIIESGLDIPNVNTIIINNADRYGLAELYQLRGRVGRSEVQAFAYLIAPPDGKLTKTAVRRLQAIEEFTDLGSGFHLAMRDMEIRGVGNLLGQQQSGFVQEIGFDMFISIIEEAVLELKENEFKDLFANESSLQKINESIKKKIEEKSTVIENDLNALIPKDYIQN
;
A
#
# COMPACT_ATOMS: atom_id res chain seq x y z
N ASN A 1 13.15 -10.67 11.73
CA ASN A 1 12.67 -9.28 11.77
C ASN A 1 12.68 -8.73 10.35
N ARG A 2 11.49 -8.55 9.76
CA ARG A 2 11.36 -7.87 8.45
C ARG A 2 11.68 -6.39 8.65
N LYS A 3 12.50 -5.82 7.76
CA LYS A 3 12.74 -4.38 7.70
C LYS A 3 11.58 -3.70 6.97
N THR A 4 11.28 -2.46 7.32
CA THR A 4 10.35 -1.62 6.57
C THR A 4 10.86 -1.40 5.16
N ILE A 5 9.94 -1.37 4.18
CA ILE A 5 10.29 -1.13 2.77
C ILE A 5 10.42 0.38 2.58
N LEU A 6 11.62 0.84 2.24
CA LEU A 6 11.83 2.25 1.92
C LEU A 6 11.16 2.56 0.58
N THR A 7 10.20 3.47 0.62
CA THR A 7 9.40 3.85 -0.55
C THR A 7 9.76 5.27 -0.96
N GLU A 8 10.04 5.48 -2.24
CA GLU A 8 10.45 6.77 -2.79
C GLU A 8 9.73 7.05 -4.11
N ILE A 9 9.20 8.27 -4.26
CA ILE A 9 8.63 8.75 -5.50
C ILE A 9 9.75 9.40 -6.32
N VAL A 10 9.99 8.84 -7.52
CA VAL A 10 11.09 9.30 -8.39
C VAL A 10 10.56 9.79 -9.75
N LYS A 11 11.29 10.71 -10.37
CA LYS A 11 11.04 11.13 -11.74
C LYS A 11 11.63 10.10 -12.71
N LEU A 12 11.09 10.05 -13.94
CA LEU A 12 11.66 9.19 -14.98
C LEU A 12 13.03 9.75 -15.41
N ASP A 13 14.08 9.19 -14.84
CA ASP A 13 15.48 9.42 -15.21
C ASP A 13 16.18 8.06 -15.36
N TRP A 14 16.54 7.74 -16.58
CA TRP A 14 17.15 6.44 -16.90
C TRP A 14 18.55 6.26 -16.29
N HIS A 15 19.30 7.33 -16.05
CA HIS A 15 20.58 7.25 -15.34
C HIS A 15 20.37 6.87 -13.88
N GLN A 16 19.41 7.50 -13.21
CA GLN A 16 19.03 7.17 -11.83
C GLN A 16 18.47 5.74 -11.75
N ILE A 17 17.54 5.38 -12.63
CA ILE A 17 16.94 4.04 -12.69
C ILE A 17 18.03 2.97 -12.94
N GLY A 18 18.94 3.22 -13.86
CA GLY A 18 20.06 2.34 -14.11
C GLY A 18 20.96 2.16 -12.89
N SER A 19 21.21 3.21 -12.14
CA SER A 19 21.98 3.16 -10.88
C SER A 19 21.27 2.34 -9.82
N ILE A 20 19.95 2.47 -9.67
CA ILE A 20 19.12 1.68 -8.76
C ILE A 20 19.23 0.19 -9.12
N ILE A 21 19.05 -0.15 -10.39
CA ILE A 21 19.13 -1.55 -10.86
C ILE A 21 20.54 -2.13 -10.61
N ARG A 22 21.61 -1.39 -10.92
CA ARG A 22 22.99 -1.84 -10.66
C ARG A 22 23.25 -2.04 -9.17
N HIS A 23 22.76 -1.13 -8.34
CA HIS A 23 22.91 -1.26 -6.91
C HIS A 23 22.33 -2.57 -6.40
N GLU A 24 21.12 -2.93 -6.85
CA GLU A 24 20.50 -4.20 -6.48
C GLU A 24 21.26 -5.42 -7.00
N ILE A 25 21.68 -5.40 -8.28
CA ILE A 25 22.46 -6.47 -8.89
C ILE A 25 23.79 -6.67 -8.16
N ASN A 26 24.50 -5.60 -7.84
CA ASN A 26 25.81 -5.64 -7.19
C ASN A 26 25.76 -6.21 -5.78
N ARG A 27 24.65 -6.06 -5.06
CA ARG A 27 24.44 -6.69 -3.74
C ARG A 27 23.87 -8.12 -3.84
N GLY A 28 23.78 -8.70 -5.06
CA GLY A 28 23.31 -10.05 -5.31
C GLY A 28 21.79 -10.22 -5.25
N GLY A 29 21.03 -9.13 -5.22
CA GLY A 29 19.58 -9.12 -5.24
C GLY A 29 18.99 -9.11 -6.66
N GLN A 30 17.68 -9.07 -6.73
CA GLN A 30 16.91 -9.05 -7.97
C GLN A 30 15.88 -7.91 -7.94
N VAL A 31 15.48 -7.47 -9.13
CA VAL A 31 14.59 -6.33 -9.33
C VAL A 31 13.29 -6.77 -10.01
N TYR A 32 12.15 -6.38 -9.42
CA TYR A 32 10.90 -6.29 -10.17
C TYR A 32 10.79 -4.93 -10.84
N PHE A 33 10.60 -4.91 -12.15
CA PHE A 33 10.24 -3.72 -12.89
C PHE A 33 8.82 -3.86 -13.43
N VAL A 34 7.88 -3.15 -12.83
CA VAL A 34 6.45 -3.26 -13.15
C VAL A 34 6.01 -2.13 -14.06
N ASN A 35 5.34 -2.47 -15.16
CA ASN A 35 4.78 -1.50 -16.11
C ASN A 35 3.27 -1.67 -16.25
N ASP A 36 2.55 -0.57 -16.51
CA ASP A 36 1.09 -0.56 -16.64
C ASP A 36 0.57 -1.19 -17.94
N LYS A 37 1.41 -1.30 -18.99
CA LYS A 37 1.00 -1.77 -20.31
C LYS A 37 1.98 -2.78 -20.90
N ILE A 38 1.43 -3.81 -21.55
CA ILE A 38 2.20 -4.84 -22.26
C ILE A 38 2.95 -4.25 -23.46
N LYS A 39 2.30 -3.36 -24.21
CA LYS A 39 2.80 -2.83 -25.49
C LYS A 39 4.23 -2.28 -25.44
N ASN A 40 4.65 -1.76 -24.31
CA ASN A 40 5.94 -1.07 -24.19
C ASN A 40 7.01 -1.92 -23.47
N LEU A 41 6.72 -3.17 -23.08
CA LEU A 41 7.67 -3.96 -22.28
C LEU A 41 8.97 -4.22 -23.01
N HIS A 42 8.95 -4.59 -24.29
CA HIS A 42 10.16 -4.84 -25.07
C HIS A 42 11.02 -3.57 -25.20
N THR A 43 10.40 -2.44 -25.56
CA THR A 43 11.12 -1.16 -25.64
C THR A 43 11.71 -0.74 -24.30
N LEU A 44 11.01 -0.99 -23.20
CA LEU A 44 11.53 -0.75 -21.85
C LEU A 44 12.72 -1.68 -21.54
N GLY A 45 12.63 -2.95 -21.94
CA GLY A 45 13.74 -3.91 -21.80
C GLY A 45 14.98 -3.45 -22.54
N ASP A 46 14.83 -3.00 -23.77
CA ASP A 46 15.94 -2.45 -24.60
C ASP A 46 16.53 -1.19 -23.97
N THR A 47 15.68 -0.32 -23.44
CA THR A 47 16.11 0.88 -22.73
C THR A 47 16.91 0.52 -21.47
N ILE A 48 16.41 -0.41 -20.64
CA ILE A 48 17.13 -0.88 -19.45
C ILE A 48 18.49 -1.47 -19.87
N LYS A 49 18.53 -2.27 -20.94
CA LYS A 49 19.78 -2.82 -21.48
C LYS A 49 20.78 -1.75 -21.93
N THR A 50 20.31 -0.65 -22.49
CA THR A 50 21.16 0.47 -22.89
C THR A 50 21.86 1.10 -21.69
N TYR A 51 21.14 1.28 -20.58
CA TYR A 51 21.69 1.90 -19.37
C TYR A 51 22.37 0.90 -18.42
N VAL A 52 21.97 -0.38 -18.47
CA VAL A 52 22.52 -1.47 -17.65
C VAL A 52 22.78 -2.69 -18.53
N PRO A 53 23.87 -2.69 -19.34
CA PRO A 53 24.17 -3.77 -20.29
C PRO A 53 24.32 -5.15 -19.62
N GLU A 54 24.77 -5.18 -18.37
CA GLU A 54 24.92 -6.39 -17.55
C GLU A 54 23.61 -6.99 -17.05
N ALA A 55 22.48 -6.26 -17.14
CA ALA A 55 21.20 -6.77 -16.68
C ALA A 55 20.73 -7.97 -17.51
N LYS A 56 20.37 -9.05 -16.83
CA LYS A 56 19.73 -10.22 -17.43
C LYS A 56 18.22 -10.10 -17.22
N ILE A 57 17.51 -9.67 -18.27
CA ILE A 57 16.11 -9.29 -18.19
C ILE A 57 15.22 -10.44 -18.67
N GLY A 58 14.22 -10.82 -17.86
CA GLY A 58 13.07 -11.60 -18.29
C GLY A 58 11.86 -10.67 -18.47
N ILE A 59 11.09 -10.87 -19.54
CA ILE A 59 9.85 -10.13 -19.79
C ILE A 59 8.68 -11.08 -19.57
N ALA A 60 7.74 -10.69 -18.70
CA ALA A 60 6.59 -11.53 -18.33
C ALA A 60 5.28 -10.73 -18.35
N HIS A 61 4.25 -11.27 -19.01
CA HIS A 61 2.92 -10.66 -19.07
C HIS A 61 1.82 -11.71 -19.29
N GLY A 62 0.56 -11.38 -18.91
CA GLY A 62 -0.57 -12.30 -18.91
C GLY A 62 -1.08 -12.78 -20.26
N GLN A 63 -0.53 -12.28 -21.38
CA GLN A 63 -0.87 -12.73 -22.73
C GLN A 63 0.15 -13.74 -23.29
N MET A 64 1.19 -14.10 -22.51
CA MET A 64 2.18 -15.10 -22.90
C MET A 64 1.61 -16.51 -22.76
N ASP A 65 2.19 -17.44 -23.53
CA ASP A 65 1.94 -18.85 -23.30
C ASP A 65 2.38 -19.26 -21.88
N GLY A 66 1.58 -20.11 -21.23
CA GLY A 66 1.82 -20.50 -19.84
C GLY A 66 3.20 -21.14 -19.62
N LYS A 67 3.69 -21.95 -20.58
CA LYS A 67 5.01 -22.60 -20.49
C LYS A 67 6.15 -21.59 -20.63
N GLU A 68 5.99 -20.61 -21.51
CA GLU A 68 6.97 -19.54 -21.68
C GLU A 68 7.06 -18.71 -20.40
N LEU A 69 5.90 -18.32 -19.84
CA LEU A 69 5.82 -17.59 -18.58
C LEU A 69 6.47 -18.37 -17.43
N GLU A 70 6.16 -19.66 -17.31
CA GLU A 70 6.72 -20.55 -16.29
C GLU A 70 8.26 -20.63 -16.40
N ASN A 71 8.79 -20.79 -17.60
CA ASN A 71 10.25 -20.83 -17.85
C ASN A 71 10.94 -19.51 -17.43
N ILE A 72 10.34 -18.37 -17.72
CA ILE A 72 10.88 -17.06 -17.31
C ILE A 72 10.89 -16.94 -15.79
N VAL A 73 9.80 -17.33 -15.14
CA VAL A 73 9.67 -17.29 -13.68
C VAL A 73 10.68 -18.24 -13.02
N ILE A 74 10.84 -19.46 -13.51
CA ILE A 74 11.84 -20.42 -13.01
C ILE A 74 13.26 -19.84 -13.16
N ASN A 75 13.60 -19.31 -14.33
CA ASN A 75 14.92 -18.70 -14.57
C ASN A 75 15.15 -17.49 -13.64
N PHE A 76 14.12 -16.76 -13.31
CA PHE A 76 14.23 -15.65 -12.36
C PHE A 76 14.43 -16.18 -10.92
N ILE A 77 13.66 -17.17 -10.47
CA ILE A 77 13.83 -17.82 -9.16
C ILE A 77 15.25 -18.41 -9.01
N GLU A 78 15.75 -19.05 -10.06
CA GLU A 78 17.10 -19.63 -10.10
C GLU A 78 18.23 -18.60 -10.26
N LYS A 79 17.90 -17.30 -10.21
CA LYS A 79 18.86 -16.18 -10.36
C LYS A 79 19.61 -16.13 -11.71
N LYS A 80 19.13 -16.85 -12.73
CA LYS A 80 19.64 -16.73 -14.09
C LYS A 80 19.27 -15.38 -14.72
N LEU A 81 18.17 -14.77 -14.23
CA LEU A 81 17.73 -13.43 -14.55
C LEU A 81 17.83 -12.57 -13.28
N ASN A 82 18.19 -11.31 -13.42
CA ASN A 82 18.28 -10.37 -12.29
C ASN A 82 17.27 -9.22 -12.34
N VAL A 83 16.59 -9.03 -13.47
CA VAL A 83 15.47 -8.10 -13.63
C VAL A 83 14.29 -8.86 -14.23
N LEU A 84 13.13 -8.81 -13.57
CA LEU A 84 11.86 -9.25 -14.13
C LEU A 84 11.03 -8.04 -14.52
N LEU A 85 10.96 -7.78 -15.83
CA LEU A 85 10.13 -6.72 -16.39
C LEU A 85 8.75 -7.28 -16.70
N CYS A 86 7.73 -6.79 -16.03
CA CYS A 86 6.41 -7.41 -16.10
C CYS A 86 5.27 -6.42 -15.98
N THR A 87 4.06 -6.88 -16.29
CA THR A 87 2.82 -6.22 -15.89
C THR A 87 2.36 -6.75 -14.53
N LYS A 88 1.08 -6.56 -14.16
CA LYS A 88 0.48 -6.94 -12.87
C LYS A 88 0.55 -8.44 -12.50
N ILE A 89 1.18 -9.29 -13.30
CA ILE A 89 1.24 -10.77 -13.07
C ILE A 89 1.81 -11.15 -11.71
N ILE A 90 2.62 -10.29 -11.11
CA ILE A 90 3.24 -10.52 -9.79
C ILE A 90 2.19 -10.58 -8.66
N GLU A 91 0.94 -10.19 -8.92
CA GLU A 91 -0.14 -10.21 -7.93
C GLU A 91 -0.49 -11.64 -7.47
N SER A 92 -0.25 -12.66 -8.29
CA SER A 92 -0.61 -14.05 -7.98
C SER A 92 0.55 -14.83 -7.35
N GLY A 93 0.76 -14.61 -6.03
CA GLY A 93 1.35 -15.67 -5.18
C GLY A 93 2.84 -15.97 -5.31
N LEU A 94 3.61 -15.33 -6.21
CA LEU A 94 5.04 -15.54 -6.32
C LEU A 94 5.78 -14.94 -5.12
N ASP A 95 6.31 -15.81 -4.27
CA ASP A 95 7.16 -15.44 -3.14
C ASP A 95 8.63 -15.68 -3.51
N ILE A 96 9.35 -14.61 -3.88
CA ILE A 96 10.76 -14.69 -4.23
C ILE A 96 11.57 -13.87 -3.23
N PRO A 97 12.20 -14.52 -2.23
CA PRO A 97 12.87 -13.84 -1.12
C PRO A 97 14.04 -12.93 -1.54
N ASN A 98 14.63 -13.19 -2.72
CA ASN A 98 15.79 -12.46 -3.21
C ASN A 98 15.45 -11.16 -3.95
N VAL A 99 14.17 -10.86 -4.16
CA VAL A 99 13.73 -9.61 -4.77
C VAL A 99 13.58 -8.57 -3.68
N ASN A 100 14.53 -7.64 -3.63
CA ASN A 100 14.55 -6.59 -2.61
C ASN A 100 14.30 -5.19 -3.19
N THR A 101 14.19 -5.06 -4.51
CA THR A 101 13.86 -3.80 -5.18
C THR A 101 12.70 -3.98 -6.13
N ILE A 102 11.69 -3.10 -6.01
CA ILE A 102 10.60 -2.98 -6.97
C ILE A 102 10.61 -1.56 -7.55
N ILE A 103 10.50 -1.48 -8.87
CA ILE A 103 10.36 -0.21 -9.61
C ILE A 103 9.00 -0.25 -10.31
N ILE A 104 8.13 0.69 -10.01
CA ILE A 104 6.78 0.77 -10.58
C ILE A 104 6.72 1.96 -11.54
N ASN A 105 6.66 1.67 -12.83
CA ASN A 105 6.57 2.70 -13.87
C ASN A 105 5.13 3.21 -14.01
N ASN A 106 4.96 4.51 -14.25
CA ASN A 106 3.66 5.19 -14.31
C ASN A 106 2.82 4.92 -13.03
N ALA A 107 3.43 5.08 -11.86
CA ALA A 107 2.82 4.77 -10.57
C ALA A 107 1.53 5.56 -10.31
N ASP A 108 1.36 6.73 -10.92
CA ASP A 108 0.15 7.56 -10.89
C ASP A 108 -1.10 6.87 -11.47
N ARG A 109 -0.92 5.83 -12.27
CA ARG A 109 -2.01 5.08 -12.92
C ARG A 109 -2.54 3.93 -12.09
N TYR A 110 -1.85 3.58 -11.01
CA TYR A 110 -2.26 2.50 -10.12
C TYR A 110 -3.14 3.03 -8.99
N GLY A 111 -4.04 2.17 -8.51
CA GLY A 111 -4.79 2.41 -7.28
C GLY A 111 -3.90 2.29 -6.05
N LEU A 112 -4.31 2.89 -4.92
CA LEU A 112 -3.53 2.84 -3.68
C LEU A 112 -3.38 1.40 -3.17
N ALA A 113 -4.45 0.61 -3.22
CA ALA A 113 -4.42 -0.81 -2.86
C ALA A 113 -3.48 -1.63 -3.77
N GLU A 114 -3.45 -1.34 -5.08
CA GLU A 114 -2.54 -2.00 -6.02
C GLU A 114 -1.08 -1.67 -5.70
N LEU A 115 -0.76 -0.39 -5.46
CA LEU A 115 0.59 0.03 -5.08
C LEU A 115 1.04 -0.65 -3.79
N TYR A 116 0.14 -0.77 -2.81
CA TYR A 116 0.42 -1.46 -1.56
C TYR A 116 0.70 -2.95 -1.77
N GLN A 117 -0.10 -3.64 -2.59
CA GLN A 117 0.11 -5.04 -2.93
C GLN A 117 1.43 -5.27 -3.68
N LEU A 118 1.74 -4.42 -4.67
CA LEU A 118 3.00 -4.47 -5.42
C LEU A 118 4.20 -4.22 -4.50
N ARG A 119 4.15 -3.19 -3.65
CA ARG A 119 5.18 -2.93 -2.64
C ARG A 119 5.40 -4.15 -1.73
N GLY A 120 4.33 -4.81 -1.32
CA GLY A 120 4.38 -5.99 -0.47
C GLY A 120 5.03 -7.24 -1.12
N ARG A 121 5.38 -7.18 -2.41
CA ARG A 121 6.08 -8.27 -3.11
C ARG A 121 7.59 -8.28 -2.86
N VAL A 122 8.14 -7.25 -2.28
CA VAL A 122 9.55 -7.18 -1.86
C VAL A 122 9.67 -7.13 -0.33
N GLY A 123 10.90 -7.23 0.19
CA GLY A 123 11.15 -7.14 1.63
C GLY A 123 10.77 -8.40 2.41
N ARG A 124 10.98 -9.58 1.83
CA ARG A 124 10.69 -10.87 2.47
C ARG A 124 11.93 -11.52 3.11
N SER A 125 13.05 -10.81 3.10
CA SER A 125 14.32 -11.19 3.71
C SER A 125 14.76 -10.15 4.74
N GLU A 126 15.89 -10.38 5.40
CA GLU A 126 16.52 -9.41 6.32
C GLU A 126 17.27 -8.28 5.58
N VAL A 127 17.37 -8.39 4.25
CA VAL A 127 17.99 -7.37 3.40
C VAL A 127 17.05 -6.17 3.25
N GLN A 128 17.61 -4.96 3.31
CA GLN A 128 16.82 -3.74 3.10
C GLN A 128 16.16 -3.76 1.73
N ALA A 129 14.84 -3.58 1.70
CA ALA A 129 14.07 -3.51 0.49
C ALA A 129 13.66 -2.07 0.13
N PHE A 130 13.51 -1.84 -1.17
CA PHE A 130 13.19 -0.54 -1.75
C PHE A 130 12.03 -0.65 -2.73
N ALA A 131 11.18 0.37 -2.73
CA ALA A 131 10.10 0.55 -3.70
C ALA A 131 10.22 1.94 -4.34
N TYR A 132 10.52 1.98 -5.63
CA TYR A 132 10.63 3.22 -6.40
C TYR A 132 9.39 3.40 -7.26
N LEU A 133 8.67 4.50 -7.05
CA LEU A 133 7.45 4.85 -7.73
C LEU A 133 7.75 5.91 -8.78
N ILE A 134 7.83 5.52 -10.06
CA ILE A 134 8.10 6.47 -11.14
C ILE A 134 6.79 7.19 -11.48
N ALA A 135 6.79 8.50 -11.27
CA ALA A 135 5.66 9.37 -11.59
C ALA A 135 6.08 10.47 -12.58
N PRO A 136 5.14 10.99 -13.40
CA PRO A 136 5.42 12.15 -14.23
C PRO A 136 5.73 13.37 -13.36
N PRO A 137 6.46 14.38 -13.92
CA PRO A 137 6.81 15.58 -13.19
C PRO A 137 5.55 16.33 -12.69
N ASP A 138 5.76 17.10 -11.62
CA ASP A 138 4.73 17.94 -11.02
C ASP A 138 3.99 18.79 -12.07
N GLY A 139 2.67 18.95 -11.89
CA GLY A 139 1.79 19.65 -12.86
C GLY A 139 1.12 18.76 -13.90
N LYS A 140 1.57 17.50 -14.09
CA LYS A 140 0.90 16.49 -14.93
C LYS A 140 0.08 15.48 -14.12
N LEU A 141 0.24 15.48 -12.78
CA LEU A 141 -0.48 14.60 -11.88
C LEU A 141 -1.84 15.20 -11.49
N THR A 142 -2.85 14.36 -11.41
CA THR A 142 -4.12 14.75 -10.79
C THR A 142 -3.94 14.89 -9.27
N LYS A 143 -4.75 15.73 -8.62
CA LYS A 143 -4.74 15.86 -7.14
C LYS A 143 -4.90 14.52 -6.44
N THR A 144 -5.76 13.65 -6.98
CA THR A 144 -5.98 12.29 -6.47
C THR A 144 -4.74 11.40 -6.59
N ALA A 145 -4.02 11.48 -7.73
CA ALA A 145 -2.78 10.72 -7.91
C ALA A 145 -1.69 11.17 -6.91
N VAL A 146 -1.53 12.49 -6.72
CA VAL A 146 -0.60 13.04 -5.73
C VAL A 146 -0.91 12.51 -4.33
N ARG A 147 -2.17 12.57 -3.88
CA ARG A 147 -2.58 12.08 -2.55
C ARG A 147 -2.32 10.58 -2.37
N ARG A 148 -2.57 9.76 -3.43
CA ARG A 148 -2.27 8.32 -3.37
C ARG A 148 -0.79 8.01 -3.26
N LEU A 149 0.04 8.70 -4.06
CA LEU A 149 1.49 8.53 -4.01
C LEU A 149 2.08 8.98 -2.67
N GLN A 150 1.63 10.09 -2.12
CA GLN A 150 2.02 10.54 -0.78
C GLN A 150 1.61 9.53 0.29
N ALA A 151 0.38 9.01 0.24
CA ALA A 151 -0.08 8.03 1.20
C ALA A 151 0.78 6.75 1.18
N ILE A 152 1.14 6.20 0.01
CA ILE A 152 1.98 5.00 -0.06
C ILE A 152 3.42 5.24 0.41
N GLU A 153 3.92 6.46 0.29
CA GLU A 153 5.24 6.87 0.78
C GLU A 153 5.25 7.06 2.31
N GLU A 154 4.21 7.68 2.88
CA GLU A 154 4.06 7.92 4.32
C GLU A 154 3.84 6.62 5.11
N PHE A 155 2.97 5.73 4.63
CA PHE A 155 2.62 4.48 5.32
C PHE A 155 3.62 3.36 5.01
N THR A 156 4.79 3.41 5.65
CA THR A 156 5.87 2.44 5.44
C THR A 156 5.80 1.22 6.36
N ASP A 157 5.06 1.29 7.46
CA ASP A 157 5.03 0.26 8.48
C ASP A 157 4.36 -1.04 8.02
N LEU A 158 4.89 -2.16 8.48
CA LEU A 158 4.28 -3.47 8.31
C LEU A 158 2.91 -3.49 9.02
N GLY A 159 1.86 -3.81 8.28
CA GLY A 159 0.49 -3.83 8.82
C GLY A 159 -0.32 -2.55 8.56
N SER A 160 0.26 -1.53 7.92
CA SER A 160 -0.45 -0.29 7.56
C SER A 160 -1.58 -0.47 6.51
N GLY A 161 -1.87 -1.71 6.08
CA GLY A 161 -2.88 -2.00 5.07
C GLY A 161 -4.26 -1.47 5.40
N PHE A 162 -4.64 -1.53 6.68
CA PHE A 162 -5.92 -0.97 7.13
C PHE A 162 -5.94 0.56 6.99
N HIS A 163 -4.92 1.25 7.46
CA HIS A 163 -4.81 2.71 7.33
C HIS A 163 -4.78 3.17 5.88
N LEU A 164 -4.09 2.41 5.02
CA LEU A 164 -4.08 2.68 3.58
C LEU A 164 -5.44 2.47 2.92
N ALA A 165 -6.19 1.43 3.31
CA ALA A 165 -7.54 1.20 2.82
C ALA A 165 -8.48 2.34 3.22
N MET A 166 -8.36 2.84 4.45
CA MET A 166 -9.11 3.99 4.94
C MET A 166 -8.72 5.26 4.16
N ARG A 167 -7.43 5.48 3.93
CA ARG A 167 -6.93 6.61 3.14
C ARG A 167 -7.40 6.55 1.68
N ASP A 168 -7.48 5.35 1.09
CA ASP A 168 -8.03 5.18 -0.27
C ASP A 168 -9.51 5.55 -0.34
N MET A 169 -10.29 5.17 0.67
CA MET A 169 -11.71 5.59 0.78
C MET A 169 -11.85 7.11 0.92
N GLU A 170 -11.04 7.74 1.75
CA GLU A 170 -11.00 9.19 1.90
C GLU A 170 -10.65 9.90 0.58
N ILE A 171 -9.63 9.42 -0.13
CA ILE A 171 -9.19 9.98 -1.42
C ILE A 171 -10.27 9.84 -2.49
N ARG A 172 -11.02 8.73 -2.48
CA ARG A 172 -12.14 8.48 -3.43
C ARG A 172 -13.40 9.26 -3.08
N GLY A 173 -13.44 9.88 -1.91
CA GLY A 173 -14.61 10.54 -1.35
C GLY A 173 -15.57 9.52 -0.73
N VAL A 174 -15.51 9.34 0.56
CA VAL A 174 -16.34 8.39 1.35
C VAL A 174 -17.85 8.54 1.05
N GLY A 175 -18.27 9.68 0.55
CA GLY A 175 -19.65 9.97 0.15
C GLY A 175 -20.26 9.02 -0.88
N ASN A 176 -19.43 8.35 -1.69
CA ASN A 176 -19.94 7.40 -2.71
C ASN A 176 -20.16 5.98 -2.18
N LEU A 177 -19.48 5.58 -1.09
CA LEU A 177 -19.62 4.24 -0.52
C LEU A 177 -20.75 4.15 0.52
N LEU A 178 -21.04 5.24 1.23
CA LEU A 178 -22.01 5.28 2.31
C LEU A 178 -23.31 6.04 1.96
N GLY A 179 -23.43 6.54 0.71
CA GLY A 179 -24.55 7.35 0.25
C GLY A 179 -24.35 8.85 0.54
N GLN A 180 -25.01 9.70 -0.29
CA GLN A 180 -24.86 11.17 -0.22
C GLN A 180 -25.20 11.79 1.14
N GLN A 181 -26.08 11.16 1.93
CA GLN A 181 -26.48 11.66 3.24
C GLN A 181 -25.44 11.41 4.34
N GLN A 182 -24.58 10.38 4.20
CA GLN A 182 -23.57 10.05 5.21
C GLN A 182 -22.23 10.76 4.98
N SER A 183 -21.98 11.29 3.77
CA SER A 183 -20.77 12.07 3.49
C SER A 183 -20.69 13.37 4.28
N GLY A 184 -21.82 14.01 4.55
CA GLY A 184 -21.90 15.19 5.40
C GLY A 184 -21.50 14.88 6.84
N PHE A 185 -21.98 13.77 7.38
CA PHE A 185 -21.71 13.34 8.76
C PHE A 185 -20.20 13.08 9.01
N VAL A 186 -19.51 12.39 8.08
CA VAL A 186 -18.08 12.14 8.19
C VAL A 186 -17.25 13.44 8.10
N GLN A 187 -17.71 14.41 7.30
CA GLN A 187 -17.07 15.73 7.23
C GLN A 187 -17.28 16.56 8.51
N GLU A 188 -18.42 16.43 9.15
CA GLU A 188 -18.73 17.17 10.38
C GLU A 188 -18.00 16.62 11.61
N ILE A 189 -17.98 15.31 11.80
CA ILE A 189 -17.36 14.69 12.98
C ILE A 189 -15.86 14.41 12.83
N GLY A 190 -15.33 14.49 11.60
CA GLY A 190 -13.97 14.11 11.29
C GLY A 190 -13.81 12.60 11.12
N PHE A 191 -12.80 12.25 10.31
CA PHE A 191 -12.57 10.86 9.91
C PHE A 191 -12.13 9.98 11.09
N ASP A 192 -11.26 10.46 11.96
CA ASP A 192 -10.77 9.71 13.13
C ASP A 192 -11.90 9.33 14.10
N MET A 193 -12.84 10.24 14.31
CA MET A 193 -14.02 10.00 15.16
C MET A 193 -14.96 8.99 14.51
N PHE A 194 -15.18 9.08 13.18
CA PHE A 194 -15.97 8.11 12.44
C PHE A 194 -15.41 6.69 12.55
N ILE A 195 -14.09 6.54 12.46
CA ILE A 195 -13.40 5.25 12.63
C ILE A 195 -13.59 4.72 14.05
N SER A 196 -13.41 5.56 15.06
CA SER A 196 -13.62 5.15 16.47
C SER A 196 -15.04 4.63 16.69
N ILE A 197 -16.04 5.25 16.10
CA ILE A 197 -17.44 4.79 16.17
C ILE A 197 -17.64 3.43 15.48
N ILE A 198 -17.02 3.22 14.30
CA ILE A 198 -17.09 1.92 13.60
C ILE A 198 -16.38 0.83 14.40
N GLU A 199 -15.20 1.12 14.94
CA GLU A 199 -14.44 0.16 15.77
C GLU A 199 -15.24 -0.24 17.01
N GLU A 200 -15.88 0.73 17.67
CA GLU A 200 -16.74 0.49 18.81
C GLU A 200 -17.99 -0.35 18.45
N ALA A 201 -18.65 -0.03 17.34
CA ALA A 201 -19.80 -0.80 16.85
C ALA A 201 -19.41 -2.25 16.45
N VAL A 202 -18.24 -2.45 15.84
CA VAL A 202 -17.71 -3.79 15.52
C VAL A 202 -17.40 -4.59 16.78
N LEU A 203 -16.85 -3.95 17.81
CA LEU A 203 -16.63 -4.59 19.12
C LEU A 203 -17.94 -5.00 19.78
N GLU A 204 -18.92 -4.10 19.79
CA GLU A 204 -20.25 -4.38 20.36
C GLU A 204 -20.95 -5.52 19.63
N LEU A 205 -20.90 -5.58 18.30
CA LEU A 205 -21.44 -6.70 17.51
C LEU A 205 -20.72 -8.02 17.81
N LYS A 206 -19.40 -8.00 17.96
CA LYS A 206 -18.62 -9.19 18.32
C LYS A 206 -18.96 -9.72 19.72
N GLU A 207 -19.19 -8.83 20.67
CA GLU A 207 -19.54 -9.19 22.04
C GLU A 207 -20.99 -9.69 22.18
N ASN A 208 -21.92 -9.13 21.41
CA ASN A 208 -23.34 -9.40 21.54
C ASN A 208 -23.85 -10.51 20.61
N GLU A 209 -23.50 -10.49 19.33
CA GLU A 209 -24.07 -11.39 18.32
C GLU A 209 -23.14 -12.55 17.91
N PHE A 210 -21.82 -12.40 18.05
CA PHE A 210 -20.84 -13.37 17.59
C PHE A 210 -20.00 -13.98 18.70
N LYS A 211 -20.40 -13.85 19.95
CA LYS A 211 -19.68 -14.34 21.13
C LYS A 211 -19.30 -15.81 21.04
N ASP A 212 -20.19 -16.63 20.52
CA ASP A 212 -19.97 -18.09 20.39
C ASP A 212 -18.98 -18.47 19.28
N LEU A 213 -18.86 -17.66 18.22
CA LEU A 213 -17.92 -17.86 17.11
C LEU A 213 -16.48 -17.49 17.46
N PHE A 214 -16.29 -16.56 18.40
CA PHE A 214 -14.98 -16.03 18.79
C PHE A 214 -14.52 -16.45 20.20
N ALA A 215 -15.28 -17.31 20.88
CA ALA A 215 -15.00 -17.75 22.26
C ALA A 215 -13.64 -18.48 22.46
N ASN A 216 -12.97 -18.91 21.37
CA ASN A 216 -11.72 -19.64 21.41
C ASN A 216 -10.45 -18.80 21.09
N GLU A 217 -10.56 -17.52 20.84
CA GLU A 217 -9.41 -16.69 20.50
C GLU A 217 -8.90 -15.86 21.70
N SER A 218 -7.94 -16.41 22.41
CA SER A 218 -7.15 -15.68 23.43
C SER A 218 -6.44 -14.40 22.94
N SER A 219 -6.38 -14.20 21.63
CA SER A 219 -5.87 -12.99 20.97
C SER A 219 -6.83 -11.80 21.05
N LEU A 220 -8.14 -12.01 21.16
CA LEU A 220 -9.12 -10.92 21.22
C LEU A 220 -9.09 -10.12 22.53
N GLN A 221 -8.74 -10.76 23.64
CA GLN A 221 -8.56 -10.06 24.92
C GLN A 221 -7.43 -9.04 24.88
N LYS A 222 -6.29 -9.40 24.25
CA LYS A 222 -5.15 -8.48 24.10
C LYS A 222 -5.41 -7.33 23.13
N ILE A 223 -6.23 -7.56 22.11
CA ILE A 223 -6.67 -6.50 21.18
C ILE A 223 -7.64 -5.55 21.87
N ASN A 224 -8.61 -6.07 22.64
CA ASN A 224 -9.56 -5.26 23.40
C ASN A 224 -8.87 -4.40 24.47
N GLU A 225 -7.89 -4.93 25.19
CA GLU A 225 -7.12 -4.14 26.16
C GLU A 225 -6.27 -3.04 25.50
N SER A 226 -5.65 -3.32 24.35
CA SER A 226 -4.88 -2.31 23.64
C SER A 226 -5.73 -1.22 22.98
N ILE A 227 -6.94 -1.54 22.52
CA ILE A 227 -7.89 -0.58 21.98
C ILE A 227 -8.50 0.27 23.12
N LYS A 228 -8.91 -0.34 24.24
CA LYS A 228 -9.38 0.40 25.42
C LYS A 228 -8.34 1.40 25.93
N LYS A 229 -7.09 0.98 26.03
CA LYS A 229 -6.00 1.85 26.46
C LYS A 229 -5.74 3.02 25.50
N LYS A 230 -5.86 2.81 24.19
CA LYS A 230 -5.73 3.88 23.17
C LYS A 230 -6.93 4.85 23.18
N ILE A 231 -8.14 4.38 23.49
CA ILE A 231 -9.34 5.23 23.60
C ILE A 231 -9.24 6.07 24.88
N GLU A 232 -8.82 5.49 26.00
CA GLU A 232 -8.60 6.20 27.27
C GLU A 232 -7.47 7.24 27.16
N GLU A 233 -6.37 6.94 26.42
CA GLU A 233 -5.28 7.89 26.18
C GLU A 233 -5.67 9.05 25.23
N LYS A 234 -6.70 8.89 24.40
CA LYS A 234 -7.21 9.94 23.49
C LYS A 234 -8.42 10.70 24.01
N SER A 235 -9.03 10.28 25.10
CA SER A 235 -10.13 11.03 25.71
C SER A 235 -9.56 12.29 26.37
N THR A 236 -9.69 13.42 25.70
CA THR A 236 -9.40 14.73 26.28
C THR A 236 -10.50 15.02 27.31
N VAL A 237 -10.18 14.79 28.57
CA VAL A 237 -11.05 15.26 29.66
C VAL A 237 -10.90 16.77 29.71
N ILE A 238 -11.92 17.50 29.24
CA ILE A 238 -12.00 18.93 29.42
C ILE A 238 -12.61 19.13 30.82
N GLU A 239 -11.76 19.30 31.82
CA GLU A 239 -12.19 19.84 33.13
C GLU A 239 -12.51 21.30 32.93
N ASN A 240 -13.80 21.63 33.04
CA ASN A 240 -14.30 22.97 32.90
C ASN A 240 -14.92 23.39 34.21
N ASP A 241 -14.37 24.38 34.86
CA ASP A 241 -14.92 24.99 36.11
C ASP A 241 -16.17 25.83 35.87
N LEU A 242 -16.70 25.90 34.67
CA LEU A 242 -17.91 26.61 34.34
C LEU A 242 -19.11 25.67 34.47
N ASN A 243 -20.08 26.06 35.34
CA ASN A 243 -21.40 25.47 35.36
C ASN A 243 -22.13 25.77 34.04
N ALA A 244 -21.91 24.96 33.04
CA ALA A 244 -22.58 25.04 31.74
C ALA A 244 -24.03 24.51 31.95
N LEU A 245 -24.94 25.37 32.33
CA LEU A 245 -26.38 25.13 32.23
C LEU A 245 -26.75 25.24 30.75
N ILE A 246 -27.02 24.10 30.11
CA ILE A 246 -27.65 24.09 28.77
C ILE A 246 -29.06 24.67 28.96
N PRO A 247 -29.40 25.79 28.31
CA PRO A 247 -30.74 26.36 28.40
C PRO A 247 -31.78 25.34 27.93
N LYS A 248 -32.89 25.21 28.64
CA LYS A 248 -33.97 24.25 28.34
C LYS A 248 -34.55 24.41 26.92
N ASP A 249 -34.36 25.55 26.30
CA ASP A 249 -34.82 25.88 24.95
C ASP A 249 -34.00 25.21 23.81
N TYR A 250 -32.86 24.58 24.17
CA TYR A 250 -32.00 23.83 23.20
C TYR A 250 -32.37 22.35 23.07
N ILE A 251 -33.30 21.87 23.93
CA ILE A 251 -33.83 20.50 23.85
C ILE A 251 -35.27 20.63 23.32
N GLN A 252 -35.41 20.84 22.03
CA GLN A 252 -36.69 20.64 21.34
C GLN A 252 -36.71 19.25 20.72
N ASN A 253 -37.80 18.51 21.08
CA ASN A 253 -38.26 17.18 20.65
C ASN A 253 -37.95 16.75 19.23
#